data_7a0713eac28bb8c23f13bb67076104c9
#
_entry.id   7a0713eac28bb8c23f13bb67076104c9
#
_cell.length_a   1.000
_cell.length_b   1.000
_cell.length_c   1.000
_cell.angle_alpha   90.00
_cell.angle_beta   90.00
_cell.angle_gamma   90.00
#
_symmetry.space_group_name_H-M   'P 1'
#
loop_
_entity.id
_entity.type
_entity.pdbx_description
1 polymer ?
#
loop_
_entity_poly.entity_id
_entity_poly.type
_entity_poly.pdbx_seq_one_letter_code
_entity_poly.pdbx_strand_id
1 'polypeptide(L)'
;MKKTTLILALSAVLAACATDEAQKPAATAPKPAPASPAPAPAPVPRATQDMQIGQGGAAPAPKKPAVVNLASTGLFEFNKATLTNEAKGTLDREVIGKLKEFGQIRYINVGGHADRLGSAQYNQKLSERRADAVRAYLISKGADASHVETLGFGKTTPVKSCPDQKDRKALIECLAPNRRVVVEIQGTPR
;
A
#
# COMPACT_ATOMS: atom_id res chain seq x y z
N MET A 1 -14.14 53.52 36.43
CA MET A 1 -15.41 54.21 36.23
C MET A 1 -16.36 53.31 35.46
N LYS A 2 -17.45 52.98 36.16
CA LYS A 2 -18.84 52.83 35.69
C LYS A 2 -19.09 51.83 34.56
N LYS A 3 -19.63 50.62 34.89
CA LYS A 3 -21.08 50.29 34.87
C LYS A 3 -21.55 50.10 33.41
N THR A 4 -22.21 49.02 33.00
CA THR A 4 -23.55 48.62 33.42
C THR A 4 -23.89 47.24 32.92
N THR A 5 -24.46 46.47 33.77
CA THR A 5 -25.27 45.26 33.66
C THR A 5 -26.46 45.45 32.72
N LEU A 6 -26.81 44.47 31.92
CA LEU A 6 -28.22 44.22 31.57
C LEU A 6 -28.48 42.71 31.42
N ILE A 7 -29.27 42.24 32.34
CA ILE A 7 -29.95 40.95 32.38
C ILE A 7 -31.26 41.11 31.61
N LEU A 8 -31.59 40.22 30.72
CA LEU A 8 -32.99 39.91 30.43
C LEU A 8 -33.18 38.43 30.17
N ALA A 9 -33.90 37.84 31.09
CA ALA A 9 -34.50 36.50 31.01
C ALA A 9 -35.81 36.57 30.21
N LEU A 10 -36.20 35.45 29.68
CA LEU A 10 -37.61 34.98 29.45
C LEU A 10 -37.62 34.17 28.15
N SER A 11 -38.15 33.01 27.97
CA SER A 11 -39.14 32.18 28.62
C SER A 11 -39.13 30.82 27.94
N ALA A 12 -39.42 29.81 28.67
CA ALA A 12 -39.67 28.44 28.22
C ALA A 12 -40.91 28.36 27.30
N VAL A 13 -40.83 27.55 26.25
CA VAL A 13 -42.00 26.85 25.68
C VAL A 13 -41.66 25.38 25.55
N LEU A 14 -42.28 24.63 26.40
CA LEU A 14 -42.45 23.18 26.25
C LEU A 14 -43.48 22.96 25.11
N ALA A 15 -43.11 22.17 24.11
CA ALA A 15 -44.05 21.48 23.29
C ALA A 15 -43.59 20.04 23.17
N ALA A 16 -44.23 19.20 23.95
CA ALA A 16 -44.22 17.75 23.84
C ALA A 16 -45.05 17.37 22.60
N CYS A 17 -44.43 16.67 21.65
CA CYS A 17 -45.18 15.81 20.72
C CYS A 17 -44.47 14.48 20.69
N ALA A 18 -45.04 13.52 21.36
CA ALA A 18 -44.82 12.09 21.15
C ALA A 18 -45.50 11.73 19.80
N THR A 19 -44.76 11.12 18.91
CA THR A 19 -45.32 10.24 17.89
C THR A 19 -44.31 9.21 17.48
N ASP A 20 -44.63 8.01 17.88
CA ASP A 20 -44.74 6.82 17.05
C ASP A 20 -43.44 6.21 16.56
N GLU A 21 -43.05 5.23 17.32
CA GLU A 21 -42.13 4.16 17.02
C GLU A 21 -42.71 3.21 15.99
N ALA A 22 -42.45 3.47 14.72
CA ALA A 22 -42.72 2.49 13.67
C ALA A 22 -41.53 1.50 13.62
N GLN A 23 -41.66 0.42 14.36
CA GLN A 23 -40.87 -0.80 14.25
C GLN A 23 -40.92 -1.32 12.80
N LYS A 24 -39.84 -1.10 12.05
CA LYS A 24 -39.64 -1.76 10.76
C LYS A 24 -39.24 -3.21 11.02
N PRO A 25 -39.98 -4.19 10.50
CA PRO A 25 -39.67 -5.60 10.71
C PRO A 25 -38.32 -5.94 10.06
N ALA A 26 -37.49 -6.66 10.82
CA ALA A 26 -36.24 -7.24 10.36
C ALA A 26 -36.50 -8.16 9.17
N ALA A 27 -35.98 -7.78 8.02
CA ALA A 27 -35.98 -8.65 6.84
C ALA A 27 -35.01 -9.83 7.14
N THR A 28 -35.62 -11.00 7.31
CA THR A 28 -34.94 -12.29 7.41
C THR A 28 -34.12 -12.50 6.14
N ALA A 29 -32.80 -12.57 6.25
CA ALA A 29 -31.92 -12.90 5.14
C ALA A 29 -32.25 -14.30 4.61
N PRO A 30 -32.38 -14.51 3.30
CA PRO A 30 -32.64 -15.82 2.74
C PRO A 30 -31.41 -16.73 2.97
N LYS A 31 -31.69 -17.92 3.52
CA LYS A 31 -30.72 -19.00 3.69
C LYS A 31 -30.08 -19.34 2.34
N PRO A 32 -28.75 -19.40 2.23
CA PRO A 32 -28.12 -19.78 0.97
C PRO A 32 -28.53 -21.21 0.58
N ALA A 33 -29.01 -21.34 -0.66
CA ALA A 33 -29.32 -22.64 -1.27
C ALA A 33 -28.04 -23.48 -1.39
N PRO A 34 -28.13 -24.83 -1.28
CA PRO A 34 -27.00 -25.69 -1.44
C PRO A 34 -26.46 -25.56 -2.88
N ALA A 35 -25.16 -25.29 -3.01
CA ALA A 35 -24.47 -25.21 -4.28
C ALA A 35 -24.56 -26.55 -5.00
N SER A 36 -25.07 -26.53 -6.23
CA SER A 36 -24.99 -27.66 -7.14
C SER A 36 -23.52 -28.02 -7.41
N PRO A 37 -23.17 -29.30 -7.47
CA PRO A 37 -21.82 -29.70 -7.81
C PRO A 37 -21.48 -29.23 -9.23
N ALA A 38 -20.32 -28.60 -9.38
CA ALA A 38 -19.79 -28.18 -10.66
C ALA A 38 -19.59 -29.40 -11.58
N PRO A 39 -19.91 -29.29 -12.87
CA PRO A 39 -19.63 -30.37 -13.82
C PRO A 39 -18.13 -30.60 -13.94
N ALA A 40 -17.75 -31.87 -13.97
CA ALA A 40 -16.37 -32.32 -14.16
C ALA A 40 -15.78 -31.76 -15.45
N PRO A 41 -14.52 -31.33 -15.48
CA PRO A 41 -13.90 -30.84 -16.69
C PRO A 41 -13.82 -31.96 -17.74
N ALA A 42 -14.26 -31.63 -18.95
CA ALA A 42 -14.18 -32.53 -20.11
C ALA A 42 -12.69 -32.87 -20.42
N PRO A 43 -12.39 -34.07 -20.90
CA PRO A 43 -11.03 -34.46 -21.27
C PRO A 43 -10.57 -33.58 -22.45
N VAL A 44 -9.49 -32.82 -22.23
CA VAL A 44 -8.82 -32.04 -23.28
C VAL A 44 -8.15 -33.02 -24.27
N PRO A 45 -8.36 -32.89 -25.59
CA PRO A 45 -7.68 -33.70 -26.57
C PRO A 45 -6.17 -33.43 -26.52
N ARG A 46 -5.41 -34.47 -26.34
CA ARG A 46 -3.95 -34.48 -26.39
C ARG A 46 -3.54 -34.27 -27.85
N ALA A 47 -3.36 -33.01 -28.23
CA ALA A 47 -2.73 -32.71 -29.52
C ALA A 47 -1.22 -32.93 -29.34
N THR A 48 -0.70 -34.04 -29.85
CA THR A 48 0.70 -34.22 -30.15
C THR A 48 1.05 -33.29 -31.32
N GLN A 49 1.48 -32.09 -31.01
CA GLN A 49 2.13 -31.23 -32.00
C GLN A 49 3.63 -31.41 -31.83
N ASP A 50 4.21 -32.13 -32.78
CA ASP A 50 5.64 -32.06 -33.07
C ASP A 50 6.01 -30.62 -33.42
N MET A 51 6.35 -29.82 -32.40
CA MET A 51 6.90 -28.50 -32.59
C MET A 51 8.38 -28.68 -32.89
N GLN A 52 8.72 -28.59 -34.16
CA GLN A 52 10.09 -28.35 -34.60
C GLN A 52 10.63 -27.13 -33.88
N ILE A 53 11.55 -27.35 -32.96
CA ILE A 53 12.29 -26.28 -32.28
C ILE A 53 13.23 -25.67 -33.32
N GLY A 54 12.77 -24.63 -33.99
CA GLY A 54 13.65 -23.70 -34.72
C GLY A 54 14.64 -23.13 -33.70
N GLN A 55 15.93 -23.28 -33.96
CA GLN A 55 17.00 -22.64 -33.20
C GLN A 55 16.90 -21.13 -33.40
N GLY A 56 15.96 -20.50 -32.69
CA GLY A 56 15.91 -19.06 -32.50
C GLY A 56 16.89 -18.71 -31.40
N GLY A 57 17.74 -17.72 -31.66
CA GLY A 57 18.78 -17.28 -30.73
C GLY A 57 18.25 -17.11 -29.30
N ALA A 58 18.98 -17.66 -28.35
CA ALA A 58 18.61 -17.64 -26.94
C ALA A 58 18.36 -16.18 -26.50
N ALA A 59 17.13 -15.87 -26.13
CA ALA A 59 16.82 -14.60 -25.49
C ALA A 59 17.70 -14.44 -24.24
N PRO A 60 18.27 -13.26 -23.98
CA PRO A 60 19.13 -13.05 -22.82
C PRO A 60 18.38 -13.44 -21.53
N ALA A 61 19.04 -14.25 -20.71
CA ALA A 61 18.46 -14.73 -19.46
C ALA A 61 18.04 -13.54 -18.57
N PRO A 62 16.88 -13.62 -17.89
CA PRO A 62 16.44 -12.52 -17.01
C PRO A 62 17.46 -12.30 -15.88
N LYS A 63 17.83 -11.05 -15.63
CA LYS A 63 18.62 -10.68 -14.45
C LYS A 63 17.86 -11.07 -13.19
N LYS A 64 18.58 -11.44 -12.13
CA LYS A 64 17.98 -11.54 -10.79
C LYS A 64 17.30 -10.21 -10.45
N PRO A 65 16.12 -10.22 -9.77
CA PRO A 65 15.48 -8.99 -9.36
C PRO A 65 16.43 -8.10 -8.55
N ALA A 66 16.51 -6.82 -8.87
CA ALA A 66 17.19 -5.86 -8.01
C ALA A 66 16.19 -5.38 -6.96
N VAL A 67 16.48 -5.62 -5.69
CA VAL A 67 15.64 -5.20 -4.56
C VAL A 67 16.34 -4.08 -3.81
N VAL A 68 15.68 -2.93 -3.71
CA VAL A 68 16.16 -1.75 -2.99
C VAL A 68 15.25 -1.49 -1.79
N ASN A 69 15.81 -1.55 -0.58
CA ASN A 69 15.12 -1.27 0.66
C ASN A 69 15.43 0.15 1.14
N LEU A 70 14.43 1.00 1.23
CA LEU A 70 14.57 2.40 1.59
C LEU A 70 13.85 2.68 2.92
N ALA A 71 14.56 3.18 3.93
CA ALA A 71 13.96 3.55 5.20
C ALA A 71 13.01 4.73 5.02
N SER A 72 11.76 4.60 5.47
CA SER A 72 10.74 5.67 5.35
C SER A 72 11.12 6.95 6.11
N THR A 73 11.93 6.85 7.15
CA THR A 73 12.40 8.01 7.93
C THR A 73 13.29 8.95 7.12
N GLY A 74 14.01 8.42 6.13
CA GLY A 74 14.79 9.21 5.19
C GLY A 74 14.01 9.67 3.95
N LEU A 75 12.85 9.06 3.68
CA LEU A 75 12.07 9.38 2.50
C LEU A 75 10.95 10.39 2.76
N PHE A 76 10.32 10.33 3.93
CA PHE A 76 9.11 11.10 4.21
C PHE A 76 9.24 11.84 5.54
N GLU A 77 8.62 13.01 5.62
CA GLU A 77 8.40 13.67 6.89
C GLU A 77 7.51 12.79 7.80
N PHE A 78 7.62 13.06 9.11
CA PHE A 78 6.82 12.31 10.09
C PHE A 78 5.34 12.35 9.75
N ASN A 79 4.71 11.18 9.72
CA ASN A 79 3.28 11.01 9.42
C ASN A 79 2.81 11.50 8.04
N LYS A 80 3.73 11.74 7.10
CA LYS A 80 3.42 12.21 5.74
C LYS A 80 3.81 11.16 4.69
N ALA A 81 3.30 11.36 3.48
CA ALA A 81 3.67 10.63 2.28
C ALA A 81 4.31 11.55 1.21
N THR A 82 4.68 12.77 1.59
CA THR A 82 5.39 13.69 0.70
C THR A 82 6.88 13.41 0.77
N LEU A 83 7.51 13.17 -0.38
CA LEU A 83 8.96 12.93 -0.47
C LEU A 83 9.73 14.22 -0.14
N THR A 84 10.76 14.07 0.71
CA THR A 84 11.71 15.14 0.98
C THR A 84 12.68 15.34 -0.21
N ASN A 85 13.46 16.43 -0.22
CA ASN A 85 14.47 16.62 -1.26
C ASN A 85 15.61 15.61 -1.14
N GLU A 86 16.00 15.26 0.08
CA GLU A 86 16.99 14.21 0.37
C GLU A 86 16.50 12.86 -0.13
N ALA A 87 15.20 12.57 0.04
CA ALA A 87 14.57 11.35 -0.48
C ALA A 87 14.68 11.24 -2.00
N LYS A 88 14.44 12.33 -2.71
CA LYS A 88 14.56 12.36 -4.18
C LYS A 88 15.99 12.04 -4.61
N GLY A 89 17.00 12.62 -3.94
CA GLY A 89 18.41 12.31 -4.21
C GLY A 89 18.76 10.85 -3.91
N THR A 90 18.17 10.26 -2.86
CA THR A 90 18.36 8.84 -2.53
C THR A 90 17.70 7.94 -3.59
N LEU A 91 16.48 8.26 -4.02
CA LEU A 91 15.80 7.54 -5.08
C LEU A 91 16.56 7.63 -6.42
N ASP A 92 17.14 8.79 -6.74
CA ASP A 92 17.97 8.96 -7.95
C ASP A 92 19.21 8.06 -7.92
N ARG A 93 19.89 7.98 -6.78
CA ARG A 93 21.09 7.11 -6.65
C ARG A 93 20.74 5.64 -6.60
N GLU A 94 19.82 5.26 -5.72
CA GLU A 94 19.58 3.85 -5.37
C GLU A 94 18.63 3.15 -6.35
N VAL A 95 17.66 3.86 -6.91
CA VAL A 95 16.63 3.27 -7.78
C VAL A 95 16.87 3.63 -9.23
N ILE A 96 16.92 4.93 -9.58
CA ILE A 96 17.11 5.36 -10.97
C ILE A 96 18.48 4.91 -11.50
N GLY A 97 19.52 4.94 -10.64
CA GLY A 97 20.83 4.37 -10.98
C GLY A 97 20.72 2.91 -11.40
N LYS A 98 20.00 2.09 -10.63
CA LYS A 98 19.78 0.66 -10.92
C LYS A 98 18.94 0.42 -12.16
N LEU A 99 17.91 1.24 -12.42
CA LEU A 99 17.11 1.12 -13.64
C LEU A 99 17.95 1.20 -14.91
N LYS A 100 19.02 2.00 -14.89
CA LYS A 100 19.94 2.14 -16.02
C LYS A 100 20.77 0.88 -16.31
N GLU A 101 20.87 -0.05 -15.36
CA GLU A 101 21.58 -1.32 -15.53
C GLU A 101 20.76 -2.35 -16.32
N PHE A 102 19.44 -2.11 -16.48
CA PHE A 102 18.55 -2.97 -17.24
C PHE A 102 18.40 -2.46 -18.68
N GLY A 103 18.37 -3.40 -19.63
CA GLY A 103 18.08 -3.10 -21.04
C GLY A 103 16.58 -2.93 -21.25
N GLN A 104 15.79 -3.90 -20.79
CA GLN A 104 14.35 -3.86 -20.85
C GLN A 104 13.77 -4.14 -19.46
N ILE A 105 12.96 -3.24 -18.96
CA ILE A 105 12.23 -3.41 -17.71
C ILE A 105 10.96 -4.22 -17.98
N ARG A 106 10.72 -5.23 -17.17
CA ARG A 106 9.48 -6.03 -17.20
C ARG A 106 8.46 -5.51 -16.21
N TYR A 107 8.92 -5.21 -14.98
CA TYR A 107 8.09 -4.58 -13.95
C TYR A 107 8.97 -3.89 -12.90
N ILE A 108 8.37 -2.93 -12.22
CA ILE A 108 8.89 -2.27 -11.03
C ILE A 108 7.78 -2.32 -9.98
N ASN A 109 7.98 -3.08 -8.92
CA ASN A 109 7.04 -3.14 -7.81
C ASN A 109 7.50 -2.23 -6.67
N VAL A 110 6.62 -1.34 -6.22
CA VAL A 110 6.87 -0.43 -5.11
C VAL A 110 5.99 -0.82 -3.92
N GLY A 111 6.59 -1.45 -2.92
CA GLY A 111 5.93 -1.91 -1.71
C GLY A 111 6.09 -0.94 -0.54
N GLY A 112 5.00 -0.39 -0.02
CA GLY A 112 5.02 0.43 1.20
C GLY A 112 4.76 -0.41 2.45
N HIS A 113 5.54 -0.19 3.52
CA HIS A 113 5.42 -0.90 4.78
C HIS A 113 5.35 0.06 5.97
N ALA A 114 4.60 -0.32 6.97
CA ALA A 114 4.48 0.38 8.25
C ALA A 114 4.89 -0.52 9.41
N ASP A 115 5.10 0.07 10.58
CA ASP A 115 5.27 -0.69 11.81
C ASP A 115 3.91 -1.07 12.44
N ARG A 116 3.96 -1.78 13.57
CA ARG A 116 2.74 -2.25 14.25
C ARG A 116 2.01 -1.16 15.07
N LEU A 117 2.58 0.04 15.18
CA LEU A 117 1.97 1.14 15.93
C LEU A 117 0.83 1.77 15.13
N GLY A 118 -0.30 1.99 15.78
CA GLY A 118 -1.50 2.51 15.15
C GLY A 118 -2.46 1.43 14.62
N SER A 119 -3.58 1.89 14.04
CA SER A 119 -4.60 0.98 13.50
C SER A 119 -4.13 0.33 12.19
N ALA A 120 -4.64 -0.87 11.90
CA ALA A 120 -4.34 -1.56 10.65
C ALA A 120 -4.77 -0.74 9.44
N GLN A 121 -5.98 -0.18 9.48
CA GLN A 121 -6.53 0.63 8.39
C GLN A 121 -5.72 1.90 8.13
N TYR A 122 -5.27 2.59 9.20
CA TYR A 122 -4.41 3.76 9.06
C TYR A 122 -3.07 3.41 8.39
N ASN A 123 -2.41 2.36 8.89
CA ASN A 123 -1.12 1.91 8.36
C ASN A 123 -1.23 1.41 6.91
N GLN A 124 -2.33 0.75 6.56
CA GLN A 124 -2.61 0.35 5.19
C GLN A 124 -2.65 1.57 4.26
N LYS A 125 -3.50 2.53 4.55
CA LYS A 125 -3.62 3.76 3.75
C LYS A 125 -2.34 4.61 3.71
N LEU A 126 -1.56 4.65 4.80
CA LEU A 126 -0.31 5.39 4.82
C LEU A 126 0.76 4.72 3.95
N SER A 127 0.85 3.39 4.01
CA SER A 127 1.81 2.62 3.22
C SER A 127 1.50 2.70 1.71
N GLU A 128 0.22 2.64 1.31
CA GLU A 128 -0.23 2.86 -0.06
C GLU A 128 0.18 4.25 -0.57
N ARG A 129 -0.19 5.31 0.14
CA ARG A 129 0.18 6.69 -0.26
C ARG A 129 1.69 6.89 -0.38
N ARG A 130 2.51 6.23 0.43
CA ARG A 130 3.96 6.29 0.35
C ARG A 130 4.50 5.57 -0.87
N ALA A 131 3.96 4.39 -1.18
CA ALA A 131 4.29 3.68 -2.41
C ALA A 131 3.92 4.50 -3.65
N ASP A 132 2.73 5.11 -3.67
CA ASP A 132 2.27 5.96 -4.77
C ASP A 132 3.13 7.21 -4.97
N ALA A 133 3.61 7.84 -3.88
CA ALA A 133 4.51 8.98 -3.97
C ALA A 133 5.86 8.59 -4.61
N VAL A 134 6.39 7.42 -4.29
CA VAL A 134 7.59 6.88 -4.93
C VAL A 134 7.31 6.55 -6.40
N ARG A 135 6.20 5.88 -6.71
CA ARG A 135 5.78 5.61 -8.09
C ARG A 135 5.73 6.88 -8.93
N ALA A 136 5.01 7.90 -8.44
CA ALA A 136 4.91 9.17 -9.13
C ALA A 136 6.28 9.80 -9.41
N TYR A 137 7.20 9.70 -8.46
CA TYR A 137 8.56 10.17 -8.65
C TYR A 137 9.32 9.39 -9.70
N LEU A 138 9.27 8.05 -9.69
CA LEU A 138 9.94 7.21 -10.68
C LEU A 138 9.43 7.51 -12.11
N ILE A 139 8.11 7.68 -12.29
CA ILE A 139 7.51 8.07 -13.55
C ILE A 139 8.00 9.45 -14.00
N SER A 140 8.10 10.41 -13.09
CA SER A 140 8.64 11.75 -13.40
C SER A 140 10.10 11.74 -13.85
N LYS A 141 10.84 10.66 -13.52
CA LYS A 141 12.23 10.41 -13.93
C LYS A 141 12.36 9.53 -15.16
N GLY A 142 11.25 9.23 -15.84
CA GLY A 142 11.22 8.51 -17.10
C GLY A 142 10.98 7.00 -16.97
N ALA A 143 10.59 6.48 -15.79
CA ALA A 143 10.10 5.11 -15.71
C ALA A 143 8.75 4.98 -16.41
N ASP A 144 8.57 3.91 -17.20
CA ASP A 144 7.29 3.67 -17.89
C ASP A 144 6.20 3.33 -16.87
N ALA A 145 5.14 4.12 -16.88
CA ALA A 145 4.01 3.99 -15.96
C ALA A 145 3.32 2.62 -16.03
N SER A 146 3.35 1.97 -17.20
CA SER A 146 2.74 0.65 -17.44
C SER A 146 3.51 -0.49 -16.75
N HIS A 147 4.75 -0.26 -16.39
CA HIS A 147 5.61 -1.22 -15.70
C HIS A 147 5.76 -0.95 -14.20
N VAL A 148 5.19 0.15 -13.66
CA VAL A 148 5.31 0.49 -12.25
C VAL A 148 4.02 0.22 -11.50
N GLU A 149 4.05 -0.74 -10.59
CA GLU A 149 2.93 -1.10 -9.71
C GLU A 149 3.22 -0.69 -8.27
N THR A 150 2.16 -0.41 -7.50
CA THR A 150 2.26 -0.06 -6.09
C THR A 150 1.42 -1.00 -5.24
N LEU A 151 1.93 -1.34 -4.04
CA LEU A 151 1.20 -2.10 -3.05
C LEU A 151 1.52 -1.60 -1.65
N GLY A 152 0.49 -1.31 -0.87
CA GLY A 152 0.62 -1.06 0.56
C GLY A 152 0.49 -2.38 1.33
N PHE A 153 1.45 -2.68 2.17
CA PHE A 153 1.44 -3.85 3.05
C PHE A 153 1.01 -3.50 4.48
N GLY A 154 0.82 -2.20 4.77
CA GLY A 154 0.52 -1.78 6.13
C GLY A 154 1.54 -2.36 7.12
N LYS A 155 1.04 -3.02 8.17
CA LYS A 155 1.85 -3.66 9.23
C LYS A 155 1.98 -5.19 9.11
N THR A 156 1.61 -5.78 7.98
CA THR A 156 1.46 -7.25 7.84
C THR A 156 2.77 -7.99 7.61
N THR A 157 3.81 -7.31 7.13
CA THR A 157 5.10 -7.91 6.75
C THR A 157 6.26 -7.28 7.51
N PRO A 158 6.37 -7.47 8.83
CA PRO A 158 7.48 -6.92 9.60
C PRO A 158 8.80 -7.63 9.25
N VAL A 159 9.89 -6.86 9.23
CA VAL A 159 11.26 -7.38 9.13
C VAL A 159 11.96 -7.39 10.48
N LYS A 160 11.41 -6.69 11.47
CA LYS A 160 11.92 -6.68 12.83
C LYS A 160 10.78 -6.81 13.83
N SER A 161 10.90 -7.77 14.73
CA SER A 161 10.05 -7.90 15.91
C SER A 161 10.71 -7.19 17.10
N CYS A 162 9.89 -6.47 17.86
CA CYS A 162 10.32 -5.79 19.09
C CYS A 162 9.36 -6.15 20.20
N PRO A 163 9.85 -6.50 21.40
CA PRO A 163 8.98 -6.69 22.55
C PRO A 163 8.27 -5.38 22.92
N ASP A 164 7.17 -5.50 23.64
CA ASP A 164 6.52 -4.31 24.19
C ASP A 164 7.42 -3.68 25.25
N GLN A 165 7.60 -2.38 25.16
CA GLN A 165 8.46 -1.60 26.05
C GLN A 165 7.65 -0.47 26.67
N LYS A 166 7.93 -0.18 27.96
CA LYS A 166 7.32 0.97 28.65
C LYS A 166 7.76 2.30 28.03
N ASP A 167 9.03 2.36 27.61
CA ASP A 167 9.56 3.50 26.87
C ASP A 167 9.07 3.47 25.42
N ARG A 168 8.13 4.35 25.13
CA ARG A 168 7.56 4.51 23.77
C ARG A 168 8.60 4.93 22.73
N LYS A 169 9.59 5.76 23.12
CA LYS A 169 10.62 6.21 22.20
C LYS A 169 11.53 5.06 21.78
N ALA A 170 11.99 4.28 22.74
CA ALA A 170 12.78 3.07 22.47
C ALA A 170 12.03 2.07 21.59
N LEU A 171 10.70 1.90 21.79
CA LEU A 171 9.88 1.05 20.95
C LEU A 171 9.80 1.57 19.51
N ILE A 172 9.58 2.86 19.31
CA ILE A 172 9.54 3.51 17.99
C ILE A 172 10.87 3.34 17.26
N GLU A 173 12.00 3.49 17.94
CA GLU A 173 13.33 3.30 17.38
C GLU A 173 13.57 1.83 17.01
N CYS A 174 13.22 0.90 17.88
CA CYS A 174 13.34 -0.53 17.60
C CYS A 174 12.56 -0.93 16.35
N LEU A 175 11.35 -0.40 16.18
CA LEU A 175 10.45 -0.71 15.06
C LEU A 175 10.80 0.05 13.75
N ALA A 176 11.76 0.96 13.77
CA ALA A 176 12.14 1.77 12.61
C ALA A 176 12.39 0.99 11.31
N PRO A 177 13.04 -0.19 11.32
CA PRO A 177 13.26 -0.99 10.10
C PRO A 177 11.97 -1.46 9.42
N ASN A 178 10.86 -1.56 10.15
CA ASN A 178 9.57 -1.93 9.58
C ASN A 178 8.95 -0.80 8.74
N ARG A 179 9.28 0.45 9.05
CA ARG A 179 8.87 1.62 8.28
C ARG A 179 9.80 1.81 7.10
N ARG A 180 9.45 1.19 5.95
CA ARG A 180 10.29 1.18 4.76
C ARG A 180 9.46 1.22 3.49
N VAL A 181 10.09 1.55 2.39
CA VAL A 181 9.60 1.28 1.03
C VAL A 181 10.58 0.33 0.37
N VAL A 182 10.05 -0.69 -0.29
CA VAL A 182 10.82 -1.67 -1.04
C VAL A 182 10.53 -1.44 -2.52
N VAL A 183 11.57 -1.28 -3.32
CA VAL A 183 11.45 -1.20 -4.78
C VAL A 183 12.11 -2.43 -5.38
N GLU A 184 11.33 -3.24 -6.06
CA GLU A 184 11.79 -4.43 -6.78
C GLU A 184 11.76 -4.14 -8.28
N ILE A 185 12.89 -4.38 -8.95
CA ILE A 185 13.06 -4.15 -10.38
C ILE A 185 13.37 -5.46 -11.05
N GLN A 186 12.61 -5.83 -12.06
CA GLN A 186 12.84 -7.00 -12.89
C GLN A 186 12.98 -6.59 -14.35
N GLY A 187 13.97 -7.16 -15.03
CA GLY A 187 14.21 -6.90 -16.44
C GLY A 187 15.33 -7.75 -17.02
N THR A 188 15.65 -7.50 -18.28
CA THR A 188 16.81 -8.12 -18.95
C THR A 188 18.09 -7.32 -18.65
N PRO A 189 19.27 -7.93 -18.67
CA PRO A 189 20.54 -7.20 -18.58
C PRO A 189 20.70 -6.24 -19.75
N ARG A 190 21.40 -5.14 -19.51
CA ARG A 190 21.85 -4.23 -20.58
C ARG A 190 23.13 -4.76 -21.18
#